data_bdfdb0deacd39fe2c593ec29c86d471b
#
_entry.id   bdfdb0deacd39fe2c593ec29c86d471b
#
_cell.length_a   1.000
_cell.length_b   1.000
_cell.length_c   1.000
_cell.angle_alpha   90.00
_cell.angle_beta   90.00
_cell.angle_gamma   90.00
#
_symmetry.space_group_name_H-M   'P 1'
#
loop_
_entity.id
_entity.type
_entity.pdbx_description
1 polymer ?
#
loop_
_entity_poly.entity_id
_entity_poly.type
_entity_poly.pdbx_seq_one_letter_code
_entity_poly.pdbx_strand_id
1 'polypeptide(L)'
;MSVATVAVQQATIRQYAKDLKLATVGGQFLSMAEEAVKQKQGHLSYLEALLGAEVEDRYQHGVARRITEAHFPKVKTLEDFAFCDAPHLPAAQIRNLAEGGYLSRSEPVIFLGETGTGKTHMATGLAIAACRQRKRVRFTTAAQLVNELTEAKNKSELNRVTNRWMRYELIVIDEMAYVAMPEAAAELLFQIIAGRAERAAVIVTTNLPFSEWTAMVPNARLCKAMLDRLTDQAHIIETGTESYRFRRTLNKKKGGKG
;
A
#
# COMPACT_ATOMS: atom_id res chain seq x y z
N MET A 1 51.08 6.67 -10.22
CA MET A 1 50.35 7.93 -10.39
C MET A 1 50.61 8.81 -9.18
N SER A 2 50.77 10.14 -9.34
CA SER A 2 50.96 11.07 -8.23
C SER A 2 49.70 11.11 -7.36
N VAL A 3 49.85 11.25 -6.03
CA VAL A 3 48.72 11.41 -5.07
C VAL A 3 47.81 12.56 -5.49
N ALA A 4 48.34 13.64 -6.02
CA ALA A 4 47.59 14.77 -6.56
C ALA A 4 46.67 14.38 -7.76
N THR A 5 47.13 13.49 -8.65
CA THR A 5 46.33 13.01 -9.78
C THR A 5 45.14 12.17 -9.33
N VAL A 6 45.33 11.34 -8.34
CA VAL A 6 44.24 10.48 -7.76
C VAL A 6 43.16 11.34 -7.08
N ALA A 7 43.57 12.36 -6.32
CA ALA A 7 42.62 13.29 -5.67
C ALA A 7 41.75 14.05 -6.67
N VAL A 8 42.36 14.51 -7.79
CA VAL A 8 41.63 15.19 -8.88
C VAL A 8 40.62 14.24 -9.54
N GLN A 9 41.02 13.00 -9.82
CA GLN A 9 40.12 12.00 -10.41
C GLN A 9 38.92 11.71 -9.49
N GLN A 10 39.15 11.55 -8.18
CA GLN A 10 38.10 11.33 -7.21
C GLN A 10 37.11 12.51 -7.16
N ALA A 11 37.63 13.75 -7.16
CA ALA A 11 36.78 14.95 -7.20
C ALA A 11 35.93 15.01 -8.47
N THR A 12 36.52 14.69 -9.61
CA THR A 12 35.83 14.65 -10.92
C THR A 12 34.71 13.59 -10.90
N ILE A 13 35.00 12.38 -10.43
CA ILE A 13 33.97 11.31 -10.34
C ILE A 13 32.81 11.74 -9.42
N ARG A 14 33.09 12.36 -8.27
CA ARG A 14 32.03 12.88 -7.39
C ARG A 14 31.20 13.95 -8.08
N GLN A 15 31.84 14.83 -8.84
CA GLN A 15 31.11 15.86 -9.59
C GLN A 15 30.20 15.24 -10.65
N TYR A 16 30.69 14.29 -11.45
CA TYR A 16 29.89 13.60 -12.44
C TYR A 16 28.75 12.80 -11.82
N ALA A 17 29.01 12.11 -10.72
CA ALA A 17 27.96 11.40 -9.98
C ALA A 17 26.87 12.35 -9.49
N LYS A 18 27.23 13.56 -9.02
CA LYS A 18 26.28 14.59 -8.62
C LYS A 18 25.46 15.10 -9.82
N ASP A 19 26.10 15.40 -10.94
CA ASP A 19 25.45 15.91 -12.15
C ASP A 19 24.48 14.88 -12.74
N LEU A 20 24.85 13.60 -12.70
CA LEU A 20 24.02 12.46 -13.12
C LEU A 20 23.03 12.00 -12.05
N LYS A 21 23.01 12.63 -10.86
CA LYS A 21 22.17 12.25 -9.72
C LYS A 21 22.38 10.79 -9.27
N LEU A 22 23.63 10.32 -9.26
CA LEU A 22 24.05 8.99 -8.82
C LEU A 22 24.63 9.09 -7.40
N ALA A 23 23.77 9.26 -6.40
CA ALA A 23 24.16 9.56 -5.03
C ALA A 23 24.99 8.42 -4.40
N THR A 24 24.55 7.18 -4.60
CA THR A 24 25.20 5.98 -4.06
C THR A 24 26.54 5.75 -4.75
N VAL A 25 26.62 5.89 -6.07
CA VAL A 25 27.89 5.87 -6.81
C VAL A 25 28.85 6.90 -6.25
N GLY A 26 28.42 8.16 -6.11
CA GLY A 26 29.26 9.25 -5.60
C GLY A 26 29.78 9.04 -4.18
N GLY A 27 29.01 8.31 -3.33
CA GLY A 27 29.39 7.99 -1.96
C GLY A 27 30.26 6.73 -1.82
N GLN A 28 30.04 5.72 -2.67
CA GLN A 28 30.60 4.38 -2.48
C GLN A 28 31.70 3.98 -3.47
N PHE A 29 31.90 4.70 -4.59
CA PHE A 29 32.81 4.29 -5.67
C PHE A 29 34.22 3.99 -5.16
N LEU A 30 34.74 4.77 -4.22
CA LEU A 30 36.11 4.62 -3.71
C LEU A 30 36.25 3.36 -2.84
N SER A 31 35.38 3.18 -1.84
CA SER A 31 35.42 2.01 -0.97
C SER A 31 35.19 0.70 -1.74
N MET A 32 34.29 0.71 -2.71
CA MET A 32 34.06 -0.44 -3.59
C MET A 32 35.24 -0.71 -4.52
N ALA A 33 35.95 0.33 -5.00
CA ALA A 33 37.16 0.15 -5.78
C ALA A 33 38.31 -0.48 -4.95
N GLU A 34 38.49 -0.03 -3.71
CA GLU A 34 39.47 -0.59 -2.80
C GLU A 34 39.18 -2.07 -2.50
N GLU A 35 37.91 -2.42 -2.30
CA GLU A 35 37.50 -3.81 -2.06
C GLU A 35 37.69 -4.67 -3.32
N ALA A 36 37.34 -4.16 -4.49
CA ALA A 36 37.57 -4.84 -5.78
C ALA A 36 39.05 -5.16 -6.02
N VAL A 37 39.95 -4.25 -5.65
CA VAL A 37 41.40 -4.48 -5.73
C VAL A 37 41.83 -5.58 -4.77
N LYS A 38 41.37 -5.56 -3.51
CA LYS A 38 41.68 -6.63 -2.50
C LYS A 38 41.22 -8.00 -2.98
N GLN A 39 40.01 -8.05 -3.58
CA GLN A 39 39.41 -9.29 -4.07
C GLN A 39 39.89 -9.69 -5.48
N LYS A 40 40.78 -8.91 -6.11
CA LYS A 40 41.25 -9.10 -7.50
C LYS A 40 40.12 -9.19 -8.50
N GLN A 41 39.06 -8.40 -8.31
CA GLN A 41 37.93 -8.33 -9.24
C GLN A 41 38.30 -7.59 -10.53
N GLY A 42 37.67 -8.00 -11.64
CA GLY A 42 37.80 -7.29 -12.91
C GLY A 42 37.03 -5.96 -12.90
N HIS A 43 37.40 -5.06 -13.80
CA HIS A 43 36.76 -3.74 -13.91
C HIS A 43 35.24 -3.82 -14.20
N LEU A 44 34.78 -4.82 -14.97
CA LEU A 44 33.37 -5.03 -15.27
C LEU A 44 32.61 -5.44 -14.01
N SER A 45 33.14 -6.35 -13.20
CA SER A 45 32.49 -6.78 -11.94
C SER A 45 32.40 -5.64 -10.93
N TYR A 46 33.43 -4.80 -10.84
CA TYR A 46 33.37 -3.59 -10.02
C TYR A 46 32.29 -2.62 -10.50
N LEU A 47 32.21 -2.34 -11.81
CA LEU A 47 31.22 -1.42 -12.37
C LEU A 47 29.80 -1.96 -12.19
N GLU A 48 29.59 -3.26 -12.43
CA GLU A 48 28.32 -3.93 -12.20
C GLU A 48 27.86 -3.79 -10.74
N ALA A 49 28.73 -4.09 -9.78
CA ALA A 49 28.42 -3.97 -8.37
C ALA A 49 28.09 -2.51 -7.98
N LEU A 50 28.85 -1.54 -8.47
CA LEU A 50 28.64 -0.13 -8.18
C LEU A 50 27.32 0.40 -8.74
N LEU A 51 26.97 0.06 -9.97
CA LEU A 51 25.70 0.42 -10.60
C LEU A 51 24.53 -0.34 -9.95
N GLY A 52 24.73 -1.61 -9.58
CA GLY A 52 23.76 -2.40 -8.85
C GLY A 52 23.40 -1.77 -7.50
N ALA A 53 24.39 -1.28 -6.76
CA ALA A 53 24.16 -0.58 -5.49
C ALA A 53 23.31 0.70 -5.69
N GLU A 54 23.56 1.48 -6.74
CA GLU A 54 22.74 2.66 -7.06
C GLU A 54 21.30 2.29 -7.43
N VAL A 55 21.09 1.23 -8.22
CA VAL A 55 19.77 0.76 -8.63
C VAL A 55 18.97 0.29 -7.42
N GLU A 56 19.60 -0.49 -6.53
CA GLU A 56 18.96 -0.99 -5.31
C GLU A 56 18.60 0.15 -4.36
N ASP A 57 19.52 1.07 -4.13
CA ASP A 57 19.26 2.23 -3.27
C ASP A 57 18.09 3.09 -3.78
N ARG A 58 18.07 3.37 -5.08
CA ARG A 58 16.93 4.06 -5.71
C ARG A 58 15.63 3.32 -5.58
N TYR A 59 15.68 1.99 -5.69
CA TYR A 59 14.49 1.16 -5.50
C TYR A 59 13.96 1.31 -4.08
N GLN A 60 14.83 1.14 -3.08
CA GLN A 60 14.47 1.22 -1.66
C GLN A 60 13.93 2.61 -1.29
N HIS A 61 14.59 3.68 -1.71
CA HIS A 61 14.11 5.04 -1.50
C HIS A 61 12.77 5.30 -2.21
N GLY A 62 12.60 4.75 -3.41
CA GLY A 62 11.35 4.84 -4.17
C GLY A 62 10.18 4.13 -3.46
N VAL A 63 10.42 2.96 -2.89
CA VAL A 63 9.44 2.20 -2.09
C VAL A 63 9.10 2.95 -0.80
N ALA A 64 10.11 3.39 -0.04
CA ALA A 64 9.92 4.14 1.20
C ALA A 64 9.07 5.40 0.98
N ARG A 65 9.35 6.16 -0.09
CA ARG A 65 8.56 7.33 -0.46
C ARG A 65 7.11 6.98 -0.76
N ARG A 66 6.84 5.91 -1.52
CA ARG A 66 5.46 5.48 -1.82
C ARG A 66 4.70 5.05 -0.58
N ILE A 67 5.36 4.34 0.36
CA ILE A 67 4.77 3.95 1.64
C ILE A 67 4.38 5.20 2.44
N THR A 68 5.24 6.22 2.48
CA THR A 68 4.95 7.49 3.14
C THR A 68 3.78 8.23 2.47
N GLU A 69 3.79 8.32 1.13
CA GLU A 69 2.74 9.00 0.34
C GLU A 69 1.38 8.27 0.40
N ALA A 70 1.37 6.97 0.70
CA ALA A 70 0.15 6.19 0.84
C ALA A 70 -0.66 6.52 2.10
N HIS A 71 -0.06 7.14 3.12
CA HIS A 71 -0.68 7.54 4.38
C HIS A 71 -1.31 6.39 5.17
N PHE A 72 -0.58 5.28 5.31
CA PHE A 72 -1.03 4.18 6.16
C PHE A 72 -1.13 4.64 7.63
N PRO A 73 -2.19 4.22 8.37
CA PRO A 73 -2.31 4.55 9.80
C PRO A 73 -1.20 3.92 10.64
N LYS A 74 -0.71 2.77 10.20
CA LYS A 74 0.46 2.05 10.71
C LYS A 74 1.01 1.18 9.59
N VAL A 75 2.33 1.20 9.41
CA VAL A 75 3.01 0.29 8.48
C VAL A 75 2.95 -1.11 9.09
N LYS A 76 2.27 -2.02 8.39
CA LYS A 76 2.10 -3.44 8.75
C LYS A 76 2.17 -4.27 7.48
N THR A 77 3.18 -5.11 7.38
CA THR A 77 3.37 -5.98 6.23
C THR A 77 2.63 -7.31 6.39
N LEU A 78 2.53 -8.09 5.32
CA LEU A 78 1.96 -9.44 5.41
C LEU A 78 2.88 -10.39 6.19
N GLU A 79 4.17 -10.14 6.18
CA GLU A 79 5.19 -10.87 6.94
C GLU A 79 4.99 -10.68 8.46
N ASP A 80 4.47 -9.51 8.88
CA ASP A 80 4.15 -9.23 10.28
C ASP A 80 2.84 -9.91 10.75
N PHE A 81 2.10 -10.54 9.85
CA PHE A 81 0.83 -11.19 10.18
C PHE A 81 1.04 -12.66 10.56
N ALA A 82 0.67 -13.02 11.78
CA ALA A 82 0.75 -14.40 12.27
C ALA A 82 -0.40 -15.26 11.72
N PHE A 83 -0.26 -15.78 10.50
CA PHE A 83 -1.28 -16.65 9.88
C PHE A 83 -1.54 -17.94 10.67
N CYS A 84 -0.56 -18.42 11.46
CA CYS A 84 -0.75 -19.56 12.37
C CYS A 84 -1.82 -19.32 13.44
N ASP A 85 -2.01 -18.07 13.85
CA ASP A 85 -3.03 -17.69 14.83
C ASP A 85 -4.43 -17.50 14.21
N ALA A 86 -4.53 -17.57 12.88
CA ALA A 86 -5.76 -17.38 12.11
C ALA A 86 -5.88 -18.44 10.99
N PRO A 87 -6.00 -19.74 11.34
CA PRO A 87 -5.95 -20.85 10.37
C PRO A 87 -7.15 -20.86 9.40
N HIS A 88 -8.22 -20.14 9.73
CA HIS A 88 -9.39 -19.97 8.86
C HIS A 88 -9.14 -19.02 7.68
N LEU A 89 -8.07 -18.21 7.73
CA LEU A 89 -7.75 -17.31 6.64
C LEU A 89 -7.09 -18.05 5.47
N PRO A 90 -7.47 -17.75 4.23
CA PRO A 90 -6.88 -18.35 3.04
C PRO A 90 -5.48 -17.73 2.75
N ALA A 91 -4.48 -18.10 3.56
CA ALA A 91 -3.13 -17.54 3.50
C ALA A 91 -2.50 -17.64 2.10
N ALA A 92 -2.74 -18.74 1.38
CA ALA A 92 -2.24 -18.93 0.01
C ALA A 92 -2.85 -17.92 -0.95
N GLN A 93 -4.17 -17.68 -0.87
CA GLN A 93 -4.86 -16.68 -1.70
C GLN A 93 -4.36 -15.27 -1.41
N ILE A 94 -4.17 -14.92 -0.12
CA ILE A 94 -3.66 -13.60 0.29
C ILE A 94 -2.23 -13.38 -0.23
N ARG A 95 -1.37 -14.40 -0.19
CA ARG A 95 -0.02 -14.34 -0.75
C ARG A 95 -0.03 -14.19 -2.27
N ASN A 96 -0.90 -14.91 -2.96
CA ASN A 96 -1.06 -14.77 -4.41
C ASN A 96 -1.54 -13.35 -4.78
N LEU A 97 -2.46 -12.77 -4.02
CA LEU A 97 -2.86 -11.37 -4.21
C LEU A 97 -1.67 -10.41 -4.03
N ALA A 98 -0.75 -10.69 -3.10
CA ALA A 98 0.44 -9.87 -2.92
C ALA A 98 1.38 -9.83 -4.14
N GLU A 99 1.28 -10.81 -5.05
CA GLU A 99 1.97 -10.81 -6.35
C GLU A 99 1.42 -9.75 -7.32
N GLY A 100 0.25 -9.15 -7.02
CA GLY A 100 -0.27 -7.98 -7.72
C GLY A 100 -1.09 -8.28 -8.98
N GLY A 101 -1.45 -9.53 -9.26
CA GLY A 101 -2.28 -9.90 -10.40
C GLY A 101 -3.61 -9.13 -10.45
N TYR A 102 -4.26 -8.93 -9.31
CA TYR A 102 -5.50 -8.16 -9.17
C TYR A 102 -5.35 -6.67 -9.57
N LEU A 103 -4.16 -6.10 -9.40
CA LEU A 103 -3.89 -4.70 -9.77
C LEU A 103 -3.95 -4.50 -11.29
N SER A 104 -3.38 -5.44 -12.05
CA SER A 104 -3.36 -5.37 -13.53
C SER A 104 -4.74 -5.64 -14.15
N ARG A 105 -5.57 -6.44 -13.46
CA ARG A 105 -6.94 -6.73 -13.90
C ARG A 105 -7.99 -5.78 -13.31
N SER A 106 -7.55 -4.82 -12.46
CA SER A 106 -8.43 -3.86 -11.78
C SER A 106 -9.49 -4.53 -10.89
N GLU A 107 -9.22 -5.71 -10.38
CA GLU A 107 -10.14 -6.50 -9.56
C GLU A 107 -10.21 -5.96 -8.13
N PRO A 108 -11.41 -5.80 -7.55
CA PRO A 108 -11.54 -5.42 -6.16
C PRO A 108 -11.11 -6.54 -5.20
N VAL A 109 -10.60 -6.15 -4.02
CA VAL A 109 -10.34 -7.06 -2.90
C VAL A 109 -11.16 -6.59 -1.69
N ILE A 110 -11.97 -7.47 -1.13
CA ILE A 110 -12.87 -7.13 -0.02
C ILE A 110 -12.55 -8.02 1.18
N PHE A 111 -12.18 -7.40 2.30
CA PHE A 111 -12.03 -8.08 3.58
C PHE A 111 -13.28 -7.85 4.41
N LEU A 112 -14.01 -8.93 4.68
CA LEU A 112 -15.25 -8.96 5.45
C LEU A 112 -15.04 -9.69 6.78
N GLY A 113 -15.57 -9.19 7.90
CA GLY A 113 -15.57 -9.87 9.19
C GLY A 113 -15.58 -8.92 10.38
N GLU A 114 -15.68 -9.45 11.58
CA GLU A 114 -15.81 -8.70 12.82
C GLU A 114 -14.59 -7.82 13.16
N THR A 115 -14.80 -6.88 14.08
CA THR A 115 -13.74 -5.98 14.53
C THR A 115 -12.61 -6.76 15.21
N GLY A 116 -11.37 -6.45 14.81
CA GLY A 116 -10.18 -7.06 15.42
C GLY A 116 -9.69 -8.35 14.74
N THR A 117 -10.31 -8.80 13.65
CA THR A 117 -9.95 -10.02 12.90
C THR A 117 -8.74 -9.87 11.97
N GLY A 118 -8.19 -8.67 11.84
CA GLY A 118 -6.98 -8.42 11.02
C GLY A 118 -7.23 -7.81 9.64
N LYS A 119 -8.47 -7.45 9.27
CA LYS A 119 -8.82 -6.85 7.97
C LYS A 119 -7.90 -5.71 7.54
N THR A 120 -7.80 -4.68 8.38
CA THR A 120 -6.95 -3.51 8.14
C THR A 120 -5.47 -3.88 8.00
N HIS A 121 -4.99 -4.91 8.74
CA HIS A 121 -3.61 -5.39 8.62
C HIS A 121 -3.38 -6.03 7.24
N MET A 122 -4.26 -6.92 6.81
CA MET A 122 -4.16 -7.56 5.50
C MET A 122 -4.31 -6.56 4.35
N ALA A 123 -5.27 -5.64 4.44
CA ALA A 123 -5.45 -4.57 3.48
C ALA A 123 -4.19 -3.69 3.36
N THR A 124 -3.60 -3.30 4.51
CA THR A 124 -2.35 -2.54 4.55
C THR A 124 -1.19 -3.35 3.98
N GLY A 125 -1.08 -4.64 4.33
CA GLY A 125 -0.03 -5.53 3.84
C GLY A 125 -0.05 -5.69 2.32
N LEU A 126 -1.22 -5.92 1.71
CA LEU A 126 -1.38 -5.95 0.26
C LEU A 126 -1.04 -4.60 -0.38
N ALA A 127 -1.44 -3.50 0.24
CA ALA A 127 -1.15 -2.16 -0.25
C ALA A 127 0.35 -1.83 -0.19
N ILE A 128 1.07 -2.29 0.85
CA ILE A 128 2.54 -2.19 0.93
C ILE A 128 3.21 -3.05 -0.15
N ALA A 129 2.70 -4.27 -0.40
CA ALA A 129 3.19 -5.10 -1.51
C ALA A 129 3.03 -4.39 -2.87
N ALA A 130 1.92 -3.67 -3.09
CA ALA A 130 1.74 -2.82 -4.26
C ALA A 130 2.74 -1.65 -4.33
N CYS A 131 3.06 -1.00 -3.19
CA CYS A 131 4.11 0.03 -3.12
C CYS A 131 5.48 -0.52 -3.52
N ARG A 132 5.83 -1.75 -3.09
CA ARG A 132 7.06 -2.47 -3.48
C ARG A 132 7.09 -2.72 -5.00
N GLN A 133 5.94 -2.92 -5.63
CA GLN A 133 5.78 -3.03 -7.08
C GLN A 133 5.70 -1.65 -7.79
N ARG A 134 6.13 -0.59 -7.12
CA ARG A 134 6.16 0.79 -7.61
C ARG A 134 4.79 1.38 -7.95
N LYS A 135 3.68 0.80 -7.44
CA LYS A 135 2.34 1.34 -7.63
C LYS A 135 2.08 2.55 -6.74
N ARG A 136 1.31 3.51 -7.23
CA ARG A 136 0.83 4.66 -6.45
C ARG A 136 -0.39 4.23 -5.65
N VAL A 137 -0.24 4.19 -4.34
CA VAL A 137 -1.25 3.71 -3.40
C VAL A 137 -1.76 4.87 -2.55
N ARG A 138 -3.03 4.83 -2.18
CA ARG A 138 -3.61 5.70 -1.18
C ARG A 138 -4.47 4.90 -0.20
N PHE A 139 -4.20 5.06 1.09
CA PHE A 139 -5.02 4.54 2.17
C PHE A 139 -5.90 5.65 2.74
N THR A 140 -7.15 5.34 3.03
CA THR A 140 -8.10 6.23 3.71
C THR A 140 -9.17 5.39 4.41
N THR A 141 -9.89 5.97 5.37
CA THR A 141 -11.18 5.41 5.82
C THR A 141 -12.31 5.95 4.96
N ALA A 142 -13.44 5.24 4.91
CA ALA A 142 -14.62 5.72 4.19
C ALA A 142 -15.06 7.11 4.71
N ALA A 143 -15.03 7.30 6.03
CA ALA A 143 -15.39 8.58 6.66
C ALA A 143 -14.45 9.72 6.23
N GLN A 144 -13.12 9.49 6.24
CA GLN A 144 -12.16 10.50 5.78
C GLN A 144 -12.34 10.86 4.31
N LEU A 145 -12.56 9.88 3.44
CA LEU A 145 -12.80 10.10 2.02
C LEU A 145 -14.06 10.93 1.78
N VAL A 146 -15.15 10.57 2.44
CA VAL A 146 -16.42 11.30 2.33
C VAL A 146 -16.28 12.74 2.82
N ASN A 147 -15.63 12.95 3.97
CA ASN A 147 -15.40 14.30 4.50
C ASN A 147 -14.59 15.16 3.52
N GLU A 148 -13.51 14.62 2.97
CA GLU A 148 -12.69 15.31 1.97
C GLU A 148 -13.47 15.68 0.72
N LEU A 149 -14.30 14.77 0.19
CA LEU A 149 -15.14 15.02 -0.99
C LEU A 149 -16.24 16.04 -0.69
N THR A 150 -16.86 15.98 0.48
CA THR A 150 -17.88 16.93 0.92
C THR A 150 -17.30 18.34 1.05
N GLU A 151 -16.13 18.48 1.69
CA GLU A 151 -15.44 19.78 1.75
C GLU A 151 -15.06 20.29 0.35
N ALA A 152 -14.58 19.43 -0.53
CA ALA A 152 -14.25 19.80 -1.90
C ALA A 152 -15.50 20.25 -2.69
N LYS A 153 -16.65 19.59 -2.48
CA LYS A 153 -17.93 20.02 -3.07
C LYS A 153 -18.32 21.41 -2.60
N ASN A 154 -18.22 21.69 -1.30
CA ASN A 154 -18.55 22.99 -0.71
C ASN A 154 -17.62 24.11 -1.21
N LYS A 155 -16.37 23.79 -1.53
CA LYS A 155 -15.37 24.73 -2.06
C LYS A 155 -15.35 24.80 -3.60
N SER A 156 -16.27 24.13 -4.29
CA SER A 156 -16.28 24.01 -5.77
C SER A 156 -15.02 23.36 -6.35
N GLU A 157 -14.32 22.52 -5.59
CA GLU A 157 -13.07 21.84 -5.97
C GLU A 157 -13.26 20.33 -6.22
N LEU A 158 -14.50 19.84 -6.23
CA LEU A 158 -14.81 18.42 -6.30
C LEU A 158 -14.09 17.71 -7.46
N ASN A 159 -14.12 18.29 -8.66
CA ASN A 159 -13.48 17.72 -9.84
C ASN A 159 -11.95 17.56 -9.64
N ARG A 160 -11.29 18.53 -9.01
CA ARG A 160 -9.86 18.50 -8.72
C ARG A 160 -9.52 17.36 -7.78
N VAL A 161 -10.31 17.21 -6.71
CA VAL A 161 -10.12 16.17 -5.69
C VAL A 161 -10.42 14.78 -6.27
N THR A 162 -11.55 14.62 -6.98
CA THR A 162 -11.90 13.37 -7.67
C THR A 162 -10.80 12.94 -8.65
N ASN A 163 -10.32 13.85 -9.50
CA ASN A 163 -9.22 13.57 -10.43
C ASN A 163 -7.93 13.16 -9.73
N ARG A 164 -7.65 13.69 -8.54
CA ARG A 164 -6.51 13.25 -7.72
C ARG A 164 -6.69 11.80 -7.26
N TRP A 165 -7.88 11.41 -6.78
CA TRP A 165 -8.20 10.05 -6.37
C TRP A 165 -8.12 9.06 -7.53
N MET A 166 -8.47 9.47 -8.76
CA MET A 166 -8.36 8.63 -9.96
C MET A 166 -6.92 8.37 -10.42
N ARG A 167 -5.93 9.12 -9.93
CA ARG A 167 -4.51 8.92 -10.29
C ARG A 167 -3.84 7.80 -9.52
N TYR A 168 -4.41 7.33 -8.42
CA TYR A 168 -3.85 6.21 -7.66
C TYR A 168 -4.15 4.89 -8.39
N GLU A 169 -3.15 4.00 -8.47
CA GLU A 169 -3.32 2.68 -9.08
C GLU A 169 -4.02 1.70 -8.13
N LEU A 170 -3.94 1.97 -6.83
CA LEU A 170 -4.68 1.26 -5.79
C LEU A 170 -5.17 2.25 -4.74
N ILE A 171 -6.42 2.14 -4.33
CA ILE A 171 -6.92 2.78 -3.12
C ILE A 171 -7.36 1.72 -2.11
N VAL A 172 -7.13 2.00 -0.83
CA VAL A 172 -7.66 1.23 0.28
C VAL A 172 -8.70 2.08 0.97
N ILE A 173 -9.93 1.60 1.04
CA ILE A 173 -11.03 2.22 1.77
C ILE A 173 -11.32 1.34 2.99
N ASP A 174 -10.78 1.75 4.13
CA ASP A 174 -10.95 1.03 5.39
C ASP A 174 -12.25 1.44 6.09
N GLU A 175 -12.83 0.54 6.87
CA GLU A 175 -14.03 0.80 7.68
C GLU A 175 -15.25 1.28 6.84
N MET A 176 -15.50 0.61 5.71
CA MET A 176 -16.53 1.02 4.74
C MET A 176 -17.93 1.13 5.32
N ALA A 177 -18.27 0.35 6.32
CA ALA A 177 -19.62 0.25 6.88
C ALA A 177 -19.67 0.53 8.38
N TYR A 178 -18.80 1.42 8.90
CA TYR A 178 -18.75 1.71 10.33
C TYR A 178 -19.84 2.67 10.82
N VAL A 179 -20.28 3.60 9.95
CA VAL A 179 -21.30 4.62 10.28
C VAL A 179 -22.24 4.82 9.11
N ALA A 180 -23.55 4.98 9.40
CA ALA A 180 -24.53 5.37 8.40
C ALA A 180 -24.15 6.71 7.75
N MET A 181 -24.23 6.79 6.42
CA MET A 181 -23.86 7.98 5.65
C MET A 181 -25.10 8.74 5.21
N PRO A 182 -25.09 10.08 5.24
CA PRO A 182 -26.08 10.88 4.50
C PRO A 182 -26.05 10.51 3.01
N GLU A 183 -27.20 10.57 2.33
CA GLU A 183 -27.33 10.18 0.92
C GLU A 183 -26.33 10.91 0.02
N ALA A 184 -26.17 12.23 0.18
CA ALA A 184 -25.21 13.02 -0.58
C ALA A 184 -23.75 12.57 -0.39
N ALA A 185 -23.41 12.03 0.80
CA ALA A 185 -22.10 11.48 1.11
C ALA A 185 -21.89 10.12 0.43
N ALA A 186 -22.90 9.27 0.46
CA ALA A 186 -22.92 7.99 -0.24
C ALA A 186 -22.80 8.15 -1.76
N GLU A 187 -23.43 9.17 -2.35
CA GLU A 187 -23.28 9.51 -3.76
C GLU A 187 -21.83 9.88 -4.12
N LEU A 188 -21.15 10.68 -3.29
CA LEU A 188 -19.76 11.06 -3.53
C LEU A 188 -18.83 9.85 -3.45
N LEU A 189 -19.05 8.96 -2.48
CA LEU A 189 -18.29 7.72 -2.35
C LEU A 189 -18.53 6.81 -3.57
N PHE A 190 -19.79 6.68 -4.00
CA PHE A 190 -20.15 5.91 -5.19
C PHE A 190 -19.45 6.46 -6.45
N GLN A 191 -19.36 7.78 -6.63
CA GLN A 191 -18.64 8.36 -7.77
C GLN A 191 -17.18 7.93 -7.82
N ILE A 192 -16.50 7.82 -6.67
CA ILE A 192 -15.12 7.31 -6.60
C ILE A 192 -15.08 5.84 -6.99
N ILE A 193 -15.94 5.00 -6.41
CA ILE A 193 -15.97 3.55 -6.65
C ILE A 193 -16.29 3.27 -8.12
N ALA A 194 -17.37 3.88 -8.64
CA ALA A 194 -17.80 3.70 -10.03
C ALA A 194 -16.77 4.21 -11.05
N GLY A 195 -16.12 5.34 -10.76
CA GLY A 195 -15.08 5.87 -11.64
C GLY A 195 -13.80 5.01 -11.68
N ARG A 196 -13.62 4.12 -10.71
CA ARG A 196 -12.47 3.19 -10.64
C ARG A 196 -12.80 1.80 -11.16
N ALA A 197 -14.06 1.41 -11.17
CA ALA A 197 -14.48 0.10 -11.69
C ALA A 197 -13.85 -0.16 -13.07
N GLU A 198 -13.28 -1.34 -13.27
CA GLU A 198 -12.58 -1.79 -14.48
C GLU A 198 -11.31 -0.98 -14.87
N ARG A 199 -10.93 0.04 -14.10
CA ARG A 199 -9.80 0.92 -14.40
C ARG A 199 -8.66 0.82 -13.41
N ALA A 200 -8.98 0.62 -12.13
CA ALA A 200 -7.97 0.54 -11.09
C ALA A 200 -8.51 -0.20 -9.86
N ALA A 201 -7.70 -1.05 -9.28
CA ALA A 201 -8.08 -1.87 -8.13
C ALA A 201 -8.47 -1.03 -6.91
N VAL A 202 -9.37 -1.61 -6.10
CA VAL A 202 -9.80 -1.08 -4.80
C VAL A 202 -9.70 -2.18 -3.76
N ILE A 203 -9.15 -1.89 -2.60
CA ILE A 203 -9.26 -2.76 -1.43
C ILE A 203 -10.27 -2.13 -0.48
N VAL A 204 -11.25 -2.90 -0.04
CA VAL A 204 -12.28 -2.46 0.91
C VAL A 204 -12.22 -3.34 2.14
N THR A 205 -12.33 -2.75 3.33
CA THR A 205 -12.62 -3.50 4.55
C THR A 205 -14.00 -3.14 5.09
N THR A 206 -14.74 -4.14 5.54
CA THR A 206 -16.07 -3.96 6.12
C THR A 206 -16.30 -4.95 7.24
N ASN A 207 -17.07 -4.55 8.24
CA ASN A 207 -17.55 -5.42 9.32
C ASN A 207 -19.01 -5.84 9.11
N LEU A 208 -19.72 -5.23 8.15
CA LEU A 208 -21.09 -5.58 7.83
C LEU A 208 -21.19 -6.49 6.61
N PRO A 209 -21.99 -7.56 6.67
CA PRO A 209 -22.39 -8.33 5.51
C PRO A 209 -23.03 -7.45 4.44
N PHE A 210 -22.89 -7.78 3.17
CA PHE A 210 -23.47 -6.99 2.07
C PHE A 210 -24.99 -6.82 2.18
N SER A 211 -25.69 -7.80 2.75
CA SER A 211 -27.13 -7.73 3.01
C SER A 211 -27.54 -6.59 3.96
N GLU A 212 -26.61 -6.13 4.79
CA GLU A 212 -26.85 -5.06 5.77
C GLU A 212 -26.38 -3.67 5.30
N TRP A 213 -25.80 -3.57 4.10
CA TRP A 213 -25.28 -2.29 3.59
C TRP A 213 -26.37 -1.25 3.34
N THR A 214 -27.63 -1.66 3.19
CA THR A 214 -28.77 -0.73 3.11
C THR A 214 -28.98 0.05 4.42
N ALA A 215 -28.51 -0.44 5.55
CA ALA A 215 -28.53 0.31 6.82
C ALA A 215 -27.49 1.47 6.81
N MET A 216 -26.43 1.33 6.02
CA MET A 216 -25.37 2.34 5.87
C MET A 216 -25.66 3.32 4.73
N VAL A 217 -26.16 2.82 3.59
CA VAL A 217 -26.51 3.60 2.39
C VAL A 217 -28.04 3.63 2.28
N PRO A 218 -28.71 4.72 2.70
CA PRO A 218 -30.19 4.75 2.79
C PRO A 218 -30.91 4.56 1.44
N ASN A 219 -30.29 4.98 0.34
CA ASN A 219 -30.82 4.79 -1.00
C ASN A 219 -30.52 3.38 -1.50
N ALA A 220 -31.54 2.52 -1.52
CA ALA A 220 -31.40 1.11 -1.92
C ALA A 220 -30.87 0.92 -3.36
N ARG A 221 -31.20 1.83 -4.30
CA ARG A 221 -30.70 1.77 -5.69
C ARG A 221 -29.21 2.09 -5.72
N LEU A 222 -28.79 3.12 -4.99
CA LEU A 222 -27.38 3.49 -4.86
C LEU A 222 -26.57 2.40 -4.18
N CYS A 223 -27.10 1.81 -3.10
CA CYS A 223 -26.49 0.68 -2.41
C CYS A 223 -26.27 -0.50 -3.35
N LYS A 224 -27.30 -0.89 -4.09
CA LYS A 224 -27.21 -1.98 -5.07
C LYS A 224 -26.16 -1.69 -6.15
N ALA A 225 -26.16 -0.48 -6.71
CA ALA A 225 -25.19 -0.08 -7.72
C ALA A 225 -23.74 -0.06 -7.20
N MET A 226 -23.54 0.34 -5.93
CA MET A 226 -22.23 0.32 -5.27
C MET A 226 -21.74 -1.12 -5.07
N LEU A 227 -22.61 -2.00 -4.58
CA LEU A 227 -22.28 -3.41 -4.39
C LEU A 227 -21.97 -4.09 -5.73
N ASP A 228 -22.77 -3.86 -6.76
CA ASP A 228 -22.53 -4.38 -8.10
C ASP A 228 -21.12 -4.05 -8.60
N ARG A 229 -20.69 -2.78 -8.46
CA ARG A 229 -19.34 -2.35 -8.85
C ARG A 229 -18.22 -2.90 -8.00
N LEU A 230 -18.46 -3.12 -6.71
CA LEU A 230 -17.44 -3.63 -5.79
C LEU A 230 -17.32 -5.15 -5.83
N THR A 231 -18.40 -5.87 -6.17
CA THR A 231 -18.40 -7.34 -6.15
C THR A 231 -18.12 -7.95 -7.52
N ASP A 232 -18.13 -7.15 -8.58
CA ASP A 232 -17.76 -7.64 -9.91
C ASP A 232 -16.30 -8.11 -9.92
N GLN A 233 -16.08 -9.40 -10.20
CA GLN A 233 -14.78 -10.07 -10.19
C GLN A 233 -13.96 -9.90 -8.89
N ALA A 234 -14.63 -9.59 -7.78
CA ALA A 234 -13.94 -9.30 -6.52
C ALA A 234 -13.37 -10.54 -5.84
N HIS A 235 -12.22 -10.37 -5.21
CA HIS A 235 -11.67 -11.32 -4.25
C HIS A 235 -12.24 -11.03 -2.87
N ILE A 236 -13.27 -11.78 -2.45
CA ILE A 236 -13.88 -11.64 -1.14
C ILE A 236 -13.19 -12.58 -0.16
N ILE A 237 -12.67 -12.02 0.94
CA ILE A 237 -11.94 -12.73 1.99
C ILE A 237 -12.67 -12.52 3.31
N GLU A 238 -13.27 -13.57 3.82
CA GLU A 238 -13.89 -13.57 5.13
C GLU A 238 -12.83 -13.77 6.23
N THR A 239 -12.78 -12.84 7.19
CA THR A 239 -11.76 -12.84 8.24
C THR A 239 -12.27 -13.37 9.58
N GLY A 240 -13.51 -13.90 9.58
CA GLY A 240 -14.13 -14.53 10.74
C GLY A 240 -14.65 -13.54 11.78
N THR A 241 -15.07 -14.10 12.93
CA THR A 241 -15.73 -13.39 14.02
C THR A 241 -14.85 -13.21 15.26
N GLU A 242 -13.77 -13.98 15.39
CA GLU A 242 -12.93 -13.94 16.58
C GLU A 242 -11.88 -12.82 16.55
N SER A 243 -11.96 -11.90 17.51
CA SER A 243 -11.01 -10.80 17.66
C SER A 243 -9.64 -11.28 18.15
N TYR A 244 -8.63 -11.18 17.29
CA TYR A 244 -7.22 -11.39 17.67
C TYR A 244 -6.75 -10.42 18.78
N ARG A 245 -7.23 -9.18 18.75
CA ARG A 245 -6.89 -8.17 19.77
C ARG A 245 -7.37 -8.60 21.15
N PHE A 246 -8.57 -9.16 21.23
CA PHE A 246 -9.14 -9.66 22.48
C PHE A 246 -8.37 -10.87 23.01
N ARG A 247 -8.10 -11.87 22.16
CA ARG A 247 -7.29 -13.05 22.52
C ARG A 247 -5.89 -12.66 23.02
N ARG A 248 -5.20 -11.76 22.33
CA ARG A 248 -3.89 -11.27 22.76
C ARG A 248 -3.91 -10.61 24.13
N THR A 249 -4.97 -9.85 24.44
CA THR A 249 -5.13 -9.19 25.75
C THR A 249 -5.37 -10.21 26.85
N LEU A 250 -6.19 -11.25 26.60
CA LEU A 250 -6.42 -12.33 27.54
C LEU A 250 -5.15 -13.14 27.83
N ASN A 251 -4.37 -13.46 26.81
CA ASN A 251 -3.12 -14.20 26.94
C ASN A 251 -2.06 -13.41 27.73
N LYS A 252 -1.97 -12.09 27.53
CA LYS A 252 -1.09 -11.24 28.36
C LYS A 252 -1.48 -11.23 29.83
N LYS A 253 -2.79 -11.25 30.14
CA LYS A 253 -3.26 -11.32 31.53
C LYS A 253 -3.01 -12.68 32.20
N LYS A 254 -2.99 -13.77 31.42
CA LYS A 254 -2.65 -15.11 31.91
C LYS A 254 -1.15 -15.31 32.14
N GLY A 255 -0.28 -14.72 31.29
CA GLY A 255 1.18 -14.80 31.40
C GLY A 255 1.82 -13.84 32.42
N GLY A 256 1.07 -12.89 32.95
CA GLY A 256 1.53 -11.94 33.99
C GLY A 256 1.19 -12.32 35.45
N LYS A 257 0.77 -13.56 35.67
CA LYS A 257 0.46 -14.12 37.02
C LYS A 257 1.37 -15.32 37.35
N GLY A 258 2.59 -15.34 36.79
CA GLY A 258 3.64 -16.31 37.16
C GLY A 258 4.82 -15.58 37.80
#